data_420c90b7e32639f4456702d69308bf84
#
_entry.id   420c90b7e32639f4456702d69308bf84
#
_cell.length_a   1.000
_cell.length_b   1.000
_cell.length_c   1.000
_cell.angle_alpha   90.00
_cell.angle_beta   90.00
_cell.angle_gamma   90.00
#
_symmetry.space_group_name_H-M   'P 1'
#
loop_
_entity.id
_entity.type
_entity.pdbx_description
1 polymer ?
#
loop_
_entity_poly.entity_id
_entity_poly.type
_entity_poly.pdbx_seq_one_letter_code
_entity_poly.pdbx_strand_id
1 'polypeptide(L)'
;MGRLFVIGDSFSASPRRGDETKNWCRLLAELLHQRTGQDITLINNSLIGTSQDWCWTHLQIWLNYEMTADDYLVICLTHPSRVWFLERMPEMTNSNIIDLDRWVTKEEAKAIELYIRYIQRPMIDLMNVNNRLAYVAYQTQRRSLRKPVIIKCFDQDLDQGEEFPEIQIAQGSLMSDVQYHEFDDPEAERESRYWRGIDCRYNHLCLSNHKILAEKIADSLVSGQTIDLKTGFHRGLLKDGGLDDLEFCQRELDMHTRENNLNNADKFKPIIPWAKKVGVKTGLIEP
;
A
#
# COMPACT_ATOMS: atom_id res chain seq x y z
N MET A 1 -23.60 -8.76 11.96
CA MET A 1 -23.03 -8.08 10.80
C MET A 1 -21.73 -7.44 11.26
N GLY A 2 -20.62 -7.86 10.74
CA GLY A 2 -19.28 -7.32 11.08
C GLY A 2 -18.78 -6.35 10.01
N ARG A 3 -17.79 -5.54 10.36
CA ARG A 3 -17.13 -4.65 9.39
C ARG A 3 -15.64 -4.95 9.39
N LEU A 4 -15.03 -4.82 8.22
CA LEU A 4 -13.58 -4.85 8.05
C LEU A 4 -13.10 -3.43 7.73
N PHE A 5 -12.38 -2.85 8.67
CA PHE A 5 -11.73 -1.55 8.49
C PHE A 5 -10.31 -1.74 7.98
N VAL A 6 -9.97 -1.07 6.90
CA VAL A 6 -8.62 -1.08 6.32
C VAL A 6 -8.16 0.35 6.11
N ILE A 7 -6.94 0.66 6.54
CA ILE A 7 -6.30 1.95 6.34
C ILE A 7 -4.84 1.76 5.96
N GLY A 8 -4.35 2.56 5.02
CA GLY A 8 -2.97 2.51 4.55
C GLY A 8 -2.74 3.31 3.29
N ASP A 9 -1.73 2.92 2.52
CA ASP A 9 -1.33 3.57 1.28
C ASP A 9 -1.69 2.75 0.02
N SER A 10 -0.89 2.93 -1.05
CA SER A 10 -1.11 2.26 -2.34
C SER A 10 -1.18 0.74 -2.28
N PHE A 11 -0.57 0.10 -1.29
CA PHE A 11 -0.64 -1.36 -1.13
C PHE A 11 -2.04 -1.86 -0.73
N SER A 12 -2.86 -0.99 -0.15
CA SER A 12 -4.21 -1.31 0.33
C SER A 12 -5.31 -0.45 -0.26
N ALA A 13 -4.95 0.64 -0.97
CA ALA A 13 -5.93 1.54 -1.57
C ALA A 13 -6.83 0.81 -2.57
N SER A 14 -8.11 1.17 -2.60
CA SER A 14 -8.97 0.77 -3.72
C SER A 14 -8.50 1.49 -4.98
N PRO A 15 -8.34 0.80 -6.10
CA PRO A 15 -7.91 1.45 -7.32
C PRO A 15 -8.95 2.47 -7.77
N ARG A 16 -8.50 3.59 -8.25
CA ARG A 16 -9.38 4.63 -8.83
C ARG A 16 -10.13 4.11 -10.06
N ARG A 17 -9.57 3.11 -10.73
CA ARG A 17 -10.17 2.44 -11.90
C ARG A 17 -9.66 1.00 -11.92
N GLY A 18 -10.53 0.04 -12.02
CA GLY A 18 -10.15 -1.36 -12.12
C GLY A 18 -11.14 -2.30 -11.42
N ASP A 19 -10.82 -3.56 -11.44
CA ASP A 19 -11.61 -4.59 -10.81
C ASP A 19 -11.27 -4.67 -9.32
N GLU A 20 -12.06 -3.99 -8.48
CA GLU A 20 -11.89 -4.00 -7.02
C GLU A 20 -11.96 -5.42 -6.44
N THR A 21 -12.54 -6.38 -7.16
CA THR A 21 -12.67 -7.76 -6.68
C THR A 21 -11.33 -8.48 -6.56
N LYS A 22 -10.28 -7.98 -7.22
CA LYS A 22 -8.93 -8.56 -7.20
C LYS A 22 -8.07 -8.06 -6.05
N ASN A 23 -8.47 -6.99 -5.35
CA ASN A 23 -7.71 -6.45 -4.24
C ASN A 23 -7.79 -7.37 -3.01
N TRP A 24 -6.66 -7.56 -2.33
CA TRP A 24 -6.60 -8.37 -1.12
C TRP A 24 -7.58 -7.92 -0.02
N CYS A 25 -7.89 -6.62 0.07
CA CYS A 25 -8.86 -6.11 1.04
C CYS A 25 -10.26 -6.68 0.77
N ARG A 26 -10.67 -6.75 -0.50
CA ARG A 26 -11.95 -7.32 -0.89
C ARG A 26 -11.96 -8.83 -0.70
N LEU A 27 -10.90 -9.51 -1.16
CA LEU A 27 -10.73 -10.94 -0.96
C LEU A 27 -10.74 -11.31 0.53
N LEU A 28 -10.14 -10.49 1.38
CA LEU A 28 -10.15 -10.67 2.84
C LEU A 28 -11.57 -10.58 3.41
N ALA A 29 -12.37 -9.60 2.99
CA ALA A 29 -13.76 -9.48 3.44
C ALA A 29 -14.58 -10.73 3.07
N GLU A 30 -14.39 -11.27 1.87
CA GLU A 30 -15.03 -12.50 1.38
C GLU A 30 -14.56 -13.73 2.18
N LEU A 31 -13.25 -13.85 2.44
CA LEU A 31 -12.70 -14.93 3.26
C LEU A 31 -13.20 -14.89 4.71
N LEU A 32 -13.28 -13.70 5.31
CA LEU A 32 -13.84 -13.55 6.66
C LEU A 32 -15.31 -13.96 6.70
N HIS A 33 -16.11 -13.58 5.69
CA HIS A 33 -17.48 -14.06 5.57
C HIS A 33 -17.55 -15.59 5.50
N GLN A 34 -16.75 -16.21 4.63
CA GLN A 34 -16.71 -17.68 4.47
C GLN A 34 -16.31 -18.40 5.76
N ARG A 35 -15.34 -17.86 6.52
CA ARG A 35 -14.81 -18.52 7.72
C ARG A 35 -15.67 -18.32 8.97
N THR A 36 -16.37 -17.20 9.06
CA THR A 36 -17.13 -16.84 10.24
C THR A 36 -18.64 -16.96 10.09
N GLY A 37 -19.13 -17.06 8.86
CA GLY A 37 -20.56 -17.01 8.53
C GLY A 37 -21.20 -15.64 8.75
N GLN A 38 -20.41 -14.61 9.09
CA GLN A 38 -20.91 -13.24 9.28
C GLN A 38 -20.84 -12.46 7.97
N ASP A 39 -21.86 -11.66 7.70
CA ASP A 39 -21.76 -10.67 6.61
C ASP A 39 -20.76 -9.61 7.00
N ILE A 40 -19.74 -9.41 6.15
CA ILE A 40 -18.63 -8.47 6.37
C ILE A 40 -18.72 -7.31 5.39
N THR A 41 -18.88 -6.11 5.92
CA THR A 41 -18.80 -4.87 5.12
C THR A 41 -17.38 -4.33 5.14
N LEU A 42 -16.76 -4.18 3.96
CA LEU A 42 -15.44 -3.55 3.81
C LEU A 42 -15.57 -2.02 3.91
N ILE A 43 -14.80 -1.42 4.81
CA ILE A 43 -14.59 0.03 4.94
C ILE A 43 -13.10 0.28 4.70
N ASN A 44 -12.74 0.63 3.48
CA ASN A 44 -11.37 0.86 3.09
C ASN A 44 -11.13 2.36 2.82
N ASN A 45 -10.42 3.01 3.74
CA ASN A 45 -10.03 4.42 3.62
C ASN A 45 -8.55 4.59 3.25
N SER A 46 -7.93 3.56 2.68
CA SER A 46 -6.55 3.66 2.19
C SER A 46 -6.46 4.60 0.99
N LEU A 47 -5.36 5.36 0.92
CA LEU A 47 -5.14 6.34 -0.12
C LEU A 47 -3.71 6.28 -0.67
N ILE A 48 -3.56 6.28 -2.00
CA ILE A 48 -2.26 6.18 -2.67
C ILE A 48 -1.32 7.30 -2.22
N GLY A 49 -0.08 6.95 -1.85
CA GLY A 49 0.95 7.93 -1.50
C GLY A 49 0.74 8.66 -0.18
N THR A 50 -0.23 8.26 0.62
CA THR A 50 -0.57 8.95 1.88
C THR A 50 0.48 8.79 2.98
N SER A 51 0.38 9.64 3.99
CA SER A 51 1.21 9.64 5.19
C SER A 51 0.57 8.91 6.35
N GLN A 52 1.37 8.61 7.38
CA GLN A 52 0.88 8.10 8.66
C GLN A 52 -0.06 9.08 9.37
N ASP A 53 0.16 10.40 9.20
CA ASP A 53 -0.66 11.44 9.84
C ASP A 53 -2.09 11.40 9.33
N TRP A 54 -2.26 11.24 8.03
CA TRP A 54 -3.58 11.12 7.42
C TRP A 54 -4.28 9.82 7.84
N CYS A 55 -3.58 8.70 7.82
CA CYS A 55 -4.12 7.43 8.30
C CYS A 55 -4.57 7.54 9.76
N TRP A 56 -3.79 8.24 10.58
CA TRP A 56 -4.04 8.41 11.99
C TRP A 56 -5.34 9.16 12.29
N THR A 57 -5.69 10.17 11.49
CA THR A 57 -6.95 10.92 11.69
C THR A 57 -8.18 10.00 11.59
N HIS A 58 -8.19 9.10 10.60
CA HIS A 58 -9.26 8.11 10.45
C HIS A 58 -9.25 7.06 11.56
N LEU A 59 -8.07 6.55 11.92
CA LEU A 59 -7.93 5.57 12.99
C LEU A 59 -8.45 6.08 14.33
N GLN A 60 -8.19 7.35 14.67
CA GLN A 60 -8.71 7.94 15.90
C GLN A 60 -10.24 7.94 15.94
N ILE A 61 -10.88 8.29 14.82
CA ILE A 61 -12.35 8.27 14.72
C ILE A 61 -12.88 6.85 14.91
N TRP A 62 -12.32 5.90 14.17
CA TRP A 62 -12.74 4.51 14.23
C TRP A 62 -12.56 3.92 15.63
N LEU A 63 -11.35 4.03 16.18
CA LEU A 63 -11.01 3.46 17.49
C LEU A 63 -11.77 4.11 18.65
N ASN A 64 -12.15 5.37 18.55
CA ASN A 64 -12.86 6.04 19.64
C ASN A 64 -14.39 5.91 19.56
N TYR A 65 -14.95 5.91 18.36
CA TYR A 65 -16.37 6.14 18.18
C TYR A 65 -17.10 5.09 17.35
N GLU A 66 -16.48 4.52 16.32
CA GLU A 66 -17.20 3.74 15.33
C GLU A 66 -17.08 2.22 15.53
N MET A 67 -15.87 1.71 15.83
CA MET A 67 -15.63 0.27 15.91
C MET A 67 -16.30 -0.37 17.12
N THR A 68 -16.67 -1.62 16.97
CA THR A 68 -17.23 -2.50 18.00
C THR A 68 -16.39 -3.78 18.14
N ALA A 69 -16.69 -4.61 19.13
CA ALA A 69 -16.00 -5.88 19.34
C ALA A 69 -16.19 -6.91 18.19
N ASP A 70 -17.19 -6.70 17.34
CA ASP A 70 -17.45 -7.58 16.19
C ASP A 70 -16.68 -7.20 14.93
N ASP A 71 -16.03 -6.03 14.93
CA ASP A 71 -15.32 -5.49 13.78
C ASP A 71 -13.88 -5.97 13.72
N TYR A 72 -13.32 -5.98 12.51
CA TYR A 72 -11.94 -6.30 12.20
C TYR A 72 -11.19 -5.04 11.76
N LEU A 73 -9.90 -4.95 12.07
CA LEU A 73 -9.04 -3.83 11.69
C LEU A 73 -7.72 -4.30 11.11
N VAL A 74 -7.36 -3.79 9.94
CA VAL A 74 -6.04 -3.94 9.33
C VAL A 74 -5.44 -2.57 9.10
N ILE A 75 -4.23 -2.35 9.62
CA ILE A 75 -3.48 -1.11 9.47
C ILE A 75 -2.23 -1.39 8.63
N CYS A 76 -2.17 -0.81 7.45
CA CYS A 76 -1.00 -0.85 6.59
C CYS A 76 -0.15 0.40 6.85
N LEU A 77 0.96 0.21 7.56
CA LEU A 77 1.85 1.31 7.92
C LEU A 77 2.63 1.76 6.69
N THR A 78 2.39 2.99 6.25
CA THR A 78 3.17 3.64 5.20
C THR A 78 4.54 4.09 5.71
N HIS A 79 5.40 4.59 4.82
CA HIS A 79 6.74 5.01 5.20
C HIS A 79 6.70 6.13 6.25
N PRO A 80 7.42 6.02 7.38
CA PRO A 80 7.34 6.99 8.49
C PRO A 80 7.77 8.41 8.10
N SER A 81 8.66 8.55 7.11
CA SER A 81 9.08 9.86 6.62
C SER A 81 8.07 10.58 5.70
N ARG A 82 6.95 9.92 5.37
CA ARG A 82 5.88 10.58 4.62
C ARG A 82 5.11 11.52 5.53
N VAL A 83 5.00 12.78 5.15
CA VAL A 83 4.36 13.84 5.93
C VAL A 83 3.17 14.40 5.17
N TRP A 84 2.10 14.68 5.86
CA TRP A 84 0.93 15.36 5.32
C TRP A 84 1.11 16.89 5.44
N PHE A 85 1.54 17.50 4.33
CA PHE A 85 1.86 18.93 4.32
C PHE A 85 0.65 19.83 4.12
N LEU A 86 -0.30 19.41 3.28
CA LEU A 86 -1.44 20.22 2.90
C LEU A 86 -2.73 19.44 3.12
N GLU A 87 -3.65 20.01 3.85
CA GLU A 87 -4.93 19.38 4.17
C GLU A 87 -5.68 18.92 2.91
N ARG A 88 -5.59 19.70 1.83
CA ARG A 88 -6.21 19.40 0.54
C ARG A 88 -5.51 18.29 -0.28
N MET A 89 -4.32 17.86 0.13
CA MET A 89 -3.49 16.92 -0.62
C MET A 89 -2.85 15.87 0.29
N PRO A 90 -3.64 14.93 0.82
CA PRO A 90 -3.14 13.90 1.73
C PRO A 90 -2.17 12.90 1.07
N GLU A 91 -2.18 12.82 -0.28
CA GLU A 91 -1.25 11.98 -1.04
C GLU A 91 0.14 12.59 -1.20
N MET A 92 0.35 13.83 -0.77
CA MET A 92 1.66 14.46 -0.89
C MET A 92 2.64 13.91 0.12
N THR A 93 3.75 13.41 -0.38
CA THR A 93 4.84 12.85 0.40
C THR A 93 6.16 13.51 0.02
N ASN A 94 7.19 13.37 0.86
CA ASN A 94 8.52 13.92 0.58
C ASN A 94 9.17 13.35 -0.69
N SER A 95 8.76 12.16 -1.14
CA SER A 95 9.24 11.58 -2.42
C SER A 95 8.66 12.26 -3.65
N ASN A 96 7.55 12.97 -3.52
CA ASN A 96 6.85 13.64 -4.62
C ASN A 96 7.30 15.11 -4.82
N ILE A 97 8.31 15.56 -4.10
CA ILE A 97 8.80 16.96 -4.16
C ILE A 97 9.23 17.37 -5.57
N ILE A 98 9.71 16.43 -6.36
CA ILE A 98 10.19 16.70 -7.74
C ILE A 98 9.04 17.19 -8.64
N ASP A 99 7.79 16.84 -8.33
CA ASP A 99 6.60 17.22 -9.10
C ASP A 99 5.74 18.29 -8.41
N LEU A 100 6.21 18.88 -7.30
CA LEU A 100 5.47 19.88 -6.51
C LEU A 100 5.03 21.10 -7.34
N ASP A 101 5.85 21.54 -8.28
CA ASP A 101 5.56 22.72 -9.13
C ASP A 101 4.24 22.61 -9.91
N ARG A 102 3.68 21.41 -10.03
CA ARG A 102 2.40 21.18 -10.72
C ARG A 102 1.18 21.33 -9.81
N TRP A 103 1.35 21.17 -8.49
CA TRP A 103 0.24 20.98 -7.56
C TRP A 103 0.17 22.04 -6.46
N VAL A 104 1.28 22.74 -6.21
CA VAL A 104 1.41 23.72 -5.13
C VAL A 104 2.01 25.02 -5.64
N THR A 105 1.84 26.10 -4.89
CA THR A 105 2.51 27.36 -5.20
C THR A 105 4.02 27.26 -4.98
N LYS A 106 4.79 28.18 -5.56
CA LYS A 106 6.25 28.22 -5.36
C LYS A 106 6.62 28.40 -3.89
N GLU A 107 5.84 29.19 -3.15
CA GLU A 107 6.00 29.43 -1.73
C GLU A 107 5.75 28.17 -0.91
N GLU A 108 4.68 27.43 -1.21
CA GLU A 108 4.38 26.13 -0.58
C GLU A 108 5.48 25.12 -0.87
N ALA A 109 5.91 24.99 -2.12
CA ALA A 109 7.01 24.09 -2.51
C ALA A 109 8.29 24.41 -1.74
N LYS A 110 8.63 25.69 -1.62
CA LYS A 110 9.80 26.14 -0.86
C LYS A 110 9.68 25.85 0.63
N ALA A 111 8.51 26.06 1.22
CA ALA A 111 8.24 25.75 2.62
C ALA A 111 8.38 24.23 2.91
N ILE A 112 7.86 23.40 2.03
CA ILE A 112 7.96 21.93 2.12
C ILE A 112 9.43 21.50 2.02
N GLU A 113 10.19 22.01 1.05
CA GLU A 113 11.62 21.74 0.90
C GLU A 113 12.40 22.07 2.18
N LEU A 114 12.16 23.27 2.74
CA LEU A 114 12.83 23.72 3.96
C LEU A 114 12.46 22.85 5.16
N TYR A 115 11.18 22.46 5.29
CA TYR A 115 10.74 21.55 6.34
C TYR A 115 11.50 20.22 6.28
N ILE A 116 11.52 19.57 5.12
CA ILE A 116 12.20 18.28 4.95
C ILE A 116 13.68 18.39 5.24
N ARG A 117 14.33 19.45 4.74
CA ARG A 117 15.77 19.63 4.87
C ARG A 117 16.23 19.95 6.29
N TYR A 118 15.46 20.76 7.03
CA TYR A 118 15.91 21.35 8.29
C TYR A 118 15.11 20.96 9.53
N ILE A 119 13.86 20.53 9.37
CA ILE A 119 12.94 20.28 10.48
C ILE A 119 12.65 18.79 10.65
N GLN A 120 12.38 18.09 9.56
CA GLN A 120 12.02 16.66 9.64
C GLN A 120 13.11 15.84 10.32
N ARG A 121 12.70 14.95 11.22
CA ARG A 121 13.59 14.08 12.00
C ARG A 121 13.07 12.64 11.90
N PRO A 122 13.73 11.75 11.11
CA PRO A 122 13.27 10.35 10.93
C PRO A 122 13.09 9.58 12.24
N MET A 123 13.93 9.84 13.24
CA MET A 123 13.77 9.22 14.57
C MET A 123 12.48 9.66 15.26
N ILE A 124 12.09 10.93 15.13
CA ILE A 124 10.83 11.43 15.71
C ILE A 124 9.64 10.83 14.96
N ASP A 125 9.74 10.69 13.65
CA ASP A 125 8.70 10.07 12.83
C ASP A 125 8.47 8.61 13.26
N LEU A 126 9.55 7.86 13.51
CA LEU A 126 9.48 6.49 14.00
C LEU A 126 8.90 6.41 15.41
N MET A 127 9.34 7.29 16.34
CA MET A 127 8.77 7.38 17.69
C MET A 127 7.27 7.68 17.65
N ASN A 128 6.84 8.55 16.74
CA ASN A 128 5.42 8.85 16.55
C ASN A 128 4.62 7.62 16.08
N VAL A 129 5.18 6.78 15.21
CA VAL A 129 4.54 5.52 14.80
C VAL A 129 4.39 4.60 16.01
N ASN A 130 5.43 4.40 16.80
CA ASN A 130 5.40 3.55 18.00
C ASN A 130 4.36 4.06 19.02
N ASN A 131 4.31 5.38 19.26
CA ASN A 131 3.30 5.97 20.14
C ASN A 131 1.87 5.76 19.64
N ARG A 132 1.67 5.78 18.32
CA ARG A 132 0.36 5.49 17.69
C ARG A 132 -0.01 4.02 17.86
N LEU A 133 0.94 3.10 17.70
CA LEU A 133 0.71 1.68 17.94
C LEU A 133 0.36 1.40 19.41
N ALA A 134 1.05 2.04 20.36
CA ALA A 134 0.70 1.98 21.77
C ALA A 134 -0.73 2.46 22.04
N TYR A 135 -1.16 3.54 21.39
CA TYR A 135 -2.53 4.00 21.50
C TYR A 135 -3.55 3.02 20.89
N VAL A 136 -3.23 2.41 19.73
CA VAL A 136 -4.07 1.37 19.13
C VAL A 136 -4.25 0.20 20.10
N ALA A 137 -3.15 -0.29 20.69
CA ALA A 137 -3.17 -1.35 21.69
C ALA A 137 -4.04 -0.97 22.91
N TYR A 138 -3.83 0.24 23.45
CA TYR A 138 -4.62 0.74 24.57
C TYR A 138 -6.12 0.80 24.25
N GLN A 139 -6.52 1.31 23.08
CA GLN A 139 -7.93 1.38 22.71
C GLN A 139 -8.52 -0.01 22.43
N THR A 140 -7.74 -0.92 21.87
CA THR A 140 -8.13 -2.31 21.66
C THR A 140 -8.47 -2.97 23.00
N GLN A 141 -7.60 -2.85 23.99
CA GLN A 141 -7.84 -3.37 25.34
C GLN A 141 -9.02 -2.69 26.02
N ARG A 142 -9.02 -1.36 26.09
CA ARG A 142 -10.04 -0.57 26.78
C ARG A 142 -11.44 -0.84 26.27
N ARG A 143 -11.61 -1.04 24.97
CA ARG A 143 -12.90 -1.23 24.31
C ARG A 143 -13.21 -2.69 24.01
N SER A 144 -12.35 -3.60 24.42
CA SER A 144 -12.47 -5.05 24.14
C SER A 144 -12.66 -5.33 22.65
N LEU A 145 -11.93 -4.60 21.80
CA LEU A 145 -11.95 -4.80 20.35
C LEU A 145 -11.18 -6.08 20.00
N ARG A 146 -11.43 -6.62 18.80
CA ARG A 146 -10.58 -7.68 18.25
C ARG A 146 -9.17 -7.15 18.03
N LYS A 147 -8.15 -8.01 18.19
CA LYS A 147 -6.76 -7.65 17.93
C LYS A 147 -6.60 -7.21 16.48
N PRO A 148 -6.17 -5.96 16.23
CA PRO A 148 -5.90 -5.51 14.88
C PRO A 148 -4.62 -6.14 14.32
N VAL A 149 -4.57 -6.29 13.00
CA VAL A 149 -3.39 -6.70 12.26
C VAL A 149 -2.68 -5.46 11.74
N ILE A 150 -1.39 -5.38 12.02
CA ILE A 150 -0.50 -4.31 11.57
C ILE A 150 0.46 -4.86 10.51
N ILE A 151 0.43 -4.29 9.32
CA ILE A 151 1.29 -4.68 8.20
C ILE A 151 2.21 -3.52 7.86
N LYS A 152 3.50 -3.77 7.79
CA LYS A 152 4.47 -2.78 7.31
C LYS A 152 4.46 -2.77 5.79
N CYS A 153 4.15 -1.63 5.18
CA CYS A 153 4.29 -1.47 3.72
C CYS A 153 5.75 -1.33 3.31
N PHE A 154 6.56 -0.71 4.15
CA PHE A 154 8.00 -0.47 3.95
C PHE A 154 8.79 -1.02 5.12
N ASP A 155 10.10 -1.22 4.92
CA ASP A 155 10.98 -1.63 6.00
C ASP A 155 11.05 -0.53 7.06
N GLN A 156 10.70 -0.90 8.27
CA GLN A 156 10.66 -0.03 9.44
C GLN A 156 11.11 -0.83 10.65
N ASP A 157 12.04 -0.27 11.41
CA ASP A 157 12.41 -0.80 12.72
C ASP A 157 11.33 -0.37 13.72
N LEU A 158 10.28 -1.15 13.81
CA LEU A 158 9.29 -1.01 14.87
C LEU A 158 9.75 -1.82 16.07
N ASP A 159 9.61 -1.27 17.25
CA ASP A 159 9.70 -2.05 18.47
C ASP A 159 8.69 -3.19 18.36
N GLN A 160 9.22 -4.40 18.43
CA GLN A 160 8.46 -5.59 18.02
C GLN A 160 7.35 -5.88 19.02
N GLY A 161 6.23 -6.33 18.50
CA GLY A 161 4.97 -6.56 19.18
C GLY A 161 4.94 -7.36 20.49
N GLU A 162 6.08 -7.70 21.07
CA GLU A 162 6.18 -8.18 22.45
C GLU A 162 5.75 -7.11 23.45
N GLU A 163 5.90 -5.81 23.11
CA GLU A 163 5.44 -4.70 23.94
C GLU A 163 3.92 -4.44 23.85
N PHE A 164 3.26 -4.94 22.82
CA PHE A 164 1.83 -4.68 22.59
C PHE A 164 1.05 -5.98 22.33
N PRO A 165 0.73 -6.76 23.36
CA PRO A 165 0.04 -8.03 23.19
C PRO A 165 -1.39 -7.89 22.62
N GLU A 166 -1.95 -6.68 22.62
CA GLU A 166 -3.28 -6.36 22.09
C GLU A 166 -3.30 -6.19 20.56
N ILE A 167 -2.14 -6.11 19.91
CA ILE A 167 -2.04 -5.98 18.46
C ILE A 167 -1.20 -7.11 17.87
N GLN A 168 -1.34 -7.35 16.57
CA GLN A 168 -0.53 -8.34 15.85
C GLN A 168 0.28 -7.61 14.78
N ILE A 169 1.60 -7.60 14.90
CA ILE A 169 2.50 -7.00 13.90
C ILE A 169 3.03 -8.11 13.01
N ALA A 170 2.80 -7.98 11.69
CA ALA A 170 3.30 -8.92 10.70
C ALA A 170 4.84 -8.88 10.64
N GLN A 171 5.46 -10.05 10.49
CA GLN A 171 6.90 -10.17 10.26
C GLN A 171 7.22 -9.86 8.79
N GLY A 172 8.22 -9.01 8.54
CA GLY A 172 8.58 -8.56 7.21
C GLY A 172 7.82 -7.31 6.75
N SER A 173 7.93 -6.98 5.46
CA SER A 173 7.23 -5.84 4.85
C SER A 173 6.68 -6.19 3.47
N LEU A 174 5.66 -5.45 3.02
CA LEU A 174 5.09 -5.69 1.69
C LEU A 174 6.07 -5.36 0.58
N MET A 175 6.83 -4.27 0.73
CA MET A 175 7.75 -3.81 -0.31
C MET A 175 8.92 -4.77 -0.50
N SER A 176 9.55 -5.22 0.58
CA SER A 176 10.77 -6.03 0.50
C SER A 176 10.50 -7.52 0.33
N ASP A 177 9.39 -8.01 0.92
CA ASP A 177 9.15 -9.44 1.00
C ASP A 177 8.09 -9.95 0.03
N VAL A 178 7.10 -9.12 -0.31
CA VAL A 178 5.92 -9.55 -1.10
C VAL A 178 5.89 -8.94 -2.50
N GLN A 179 6.28 -7.67 -2.62
CA GLN A 179 6.32 -6.97 -3.90
C GLN A 179 7.43 -7.47 -4.82
N TYR A 180 8.51 -8.00 -4.24
CA TYR A 180 9.71 -8.37 -5.00
C TYR A 180 9.45 -9.53 -5.96
N HIS A 181 9.89 -9.35 -7.20
CA HIS A 181 9.96 -10.40 -8.21
C HIS A 181 11.37 -10.44 -8.81
N GLU A 182 11.80 -11.64 -9.18
CA GLU A 182 13.04 -11.82 -9.93
C GLU A 182 12.84 -11.40 -11.38
N PHE A 183 13.89 -10.87 -11.97
CA PHE A 183 13.95 -10.52 -13.38
C PHE A 183 14.93 -11.45 -14.09
N ASP A 184 14.59 -11.89 -15.32
CA ASP A 184 15.45 -12.72 -16.14
C ASP A 184 16.77 -12.03 -16.53
N ASP A 185 16.78 -10.70 -16.47
CA ASP A 185 17.84 -9.87 -17.03
C ASP A 185 18.09 -8.68 -16.09
N PRO A 186 19.33 -8.49 -15.60
CA PRO A 186 19.69 -7.34 -14.76
C PRO A 186 19.40 -5.99 -15.42
N GLU A 187 19.37 -5.91 -16.75
CA GLU A 187 19.04 -4.69 -17.46
C GLU A 187 17.53 -4.42 -17.39
N ALA A 188 16.69 -5.44 -17.52
CA ALA A 188 15.26 -5.35 -17.30
C ALA A 188 14.93 -4.99 -15.85
N GLU A 189 15.68 -5.50 -14.87
CA GLU A 189 15.56 -5.10 -13.47
C GLU A 189 15.90 -3.62 -13.28
N ARG A 190 17.02 -3.19 -13.85
CA ARG A 190 17.44 -1.79 -13.79
C ARG A 190 16.42 -0.87 -14.47
N GLU A 191 15.97 -1.23 -15.64
CA GLU A 191 14.91 -0.52 -16.35
C GLU A 191 13.63 -0.48 -15.52
N SER A 192 13.19 -1.57 -14.92
CA SER A 192 12.00 -1.60 -14.07
C SER A 192 12.11 -0.67 -12.86
N ARG A 193 13.29 -0.50 -12.27
CA ARG A 193 13.54 0.43 -11.17
C ARG A 193 13.46 1.90 -11.60
N TYR A 194 13.84 2.22 -12.84
CA TYR A 194 13.65 3.57 -13.41
C TYR A 194 12.19 3.88 -13.75
N TRP A 195 11.36 2.87 -13.83
CA TRP A 195 9.97 2.88 -14.24
C TRP A 195 8.98 3.13 -13.11
N ARG A 196 9.43 3.70 -12.02
CA ARG A 196 8.64 4.06 -10.84
C ARG A 196 7.30 4.77 -11.13
N GLY A 197 6.99 5.04 -12.40
CA GLY A 197 5.71 5.60 -12.84
C GLY A 197 4.69 4.57 -13.33
N ILE A 198 5.10 3.34 -13.65
CA ILE A 198 4.18 2.33 -14.18
C ILE A 198 4.47 0.98 -13.57
N ASP A 199 4.08 0.79 -12.33
CA ASP A 199 3.92 -0.54 -11.78
C ASP A 199 2.60 -1.09 -12.32
N CYS A 200 2.69 -1.99 -13.29
CA CYS A 200 1.52 -2.61 -13.91
C CYS A 200 0.83 -3.62 -12.99
N ARG A 201 1.40 -3.91 -11.83
CA ARG A 201 0.77 -4.79 -10.85
C ARG A 201 -0.26 -4.00 -10.06
N TYR A 202 -1.39 -4.62 -9.89
CA TYR A 202 -2.46 -4.06 -9.08
C TYR A 202 -1.97 -3.82 -7.63
N ASN A 203 -1.97 -2.56 -7.15
CA ASN A 203 -1.47 -2.21 -5.83
C ASN A 203 -0.10 -2.83 -5.50
N HIS A 204 0.83 -2.82 -6.46
CA HIS A 204 2.19 -3.32 -6.33
C HIS A 204 2.33 -4.83 -6.13
N LEU A 205 1.27 -5.61 -6.12
CA LEU A 205 1.30 -7.06 -5.92
C LEU A 205 0.73 -7.79 -7.14
N CYS A 206 1.27 -8.98 -7.46
CA CYS A 206 0.62 -9.86 -8.43
C CYS A 206 -0.65 -10.48 -7.83
N LEU A 207 -1.58 -10.94 -8.66
CA LEU A 207 -2.87 -11.49 -8.21
C LEU A 207 -2.74 -12.66 -7.24
N SER A 208 -1.80 -13.56 -7.48
CA SER A 208 -1.54 -14.67 -6.57
C SER A 208 -1.12 -14.17 -5.18
N ASN A 209 -0.29 -13.13 -5.12
CA ASN A 209 0.13 -12.55 -3.84
C ASN A 209 -0.98 -11.78 -3.14
N HIS A 210 -1.92 -11.16 -3.86
CA HIS A 210 -3.14 -10.63 -3.24
C HIS A 210 -3.96 -11.71 -2.53
N LYS A 211 -4.14 -12.87 -3.16
CA LYS A 211 -4.87 -14.00 -2.57
C LYS A 211 -4.16 -14.54 -1.32
N ILE A 212 -2.85 -14.81 -1.45
CA ILE A 212 -2.04 -15.32 -0.34
C ILE A 212 -2.04 -14.33 0.84
N LEU A 213 -1.91 -13.03 0.57
CA LEU A 213 -1.96 -12.01 1.61
C LEU A 213 -3.32 -11.99 2.32
N ALA A 214 -4.42 -12.03 1.57
CA ALA A 214 -5.76 -12.08 2.13
C ALA A 214 -5.96 -13.32 3.01
N GLU A 215 -5.49 -14.49 2.58
CA GLU A 215 -5.55 -15.74 3.35
C GLU A 215 -4.76 -15.64 4.66
N LYS A 216 -3.51 -15.18 4.62
CA LYS A 216 -2.67 -15.01 5.80
C LYS A 216 -3.28 -14.03 6.81
N ILE A 217 -3.86 -12.91 6.34
CA ILE A 217 -4.53 -11.94 7.21
C ILE A 217 -5.80 -12.55 7.81
N ALA A 218 -6.60 -13.28 7.02
CA ALA A 218 -7.79 -13.93 7.50
C ALA A 218 -7.47 -14.98 8.58
N ASP A 219 -6.41 -15.78 8.39
CA ASP A 219 -5.93 -16.73 9.40
C ASP A 219 -5.54 -16.01 10.69
N SER A 220 -4.81 -14.92 10.58
CA SER A 220 -4.40 -14.12 11.73
C SER A 220 -5.59 -13.55 12.49
N LEU A 221 -6.55 -12.92 11.79
CA LEU A 221 -7.72 -12.31 12.40
C LEU A 221 -8.67 -13.32 13.05
N VAL A 222 -8.72 -14.56 12.57
CA VAL A 222 -9.59 -15.61 13.09
C VAL A 222 -8.91 -16.47 14.16
N SER A 223 -7.65 -16.87 13.94
CA SER A 223 -6.93 -17.81 14.80
C SER A 223 -5.88 -17.15 15.72
N GLY A 224 -5.54 -15.87 15.49
CA GLY A 224 -4.51 -15.16 16.24
C GLY A 224 -3.08 -15.55 15.81
N GLN A 225 -2.89 -16.24 14.69
CA GLN A 225 -1.57 -16.58 14.19
C GLN A 225 -0.81 -15.36 13.71
N THR A 226 0.50 -15.31 14.00
CA THR A 226 1.37 -14.25 13.49
C THR A 226 1.52 -14.37 11.98
N ILE A 227 1.41 -13.25 11.27
CA ILE A 227 1.61 -13.20 9.82
C ILE A 227 3.10 -13.15 9.52
N ASP A 228 3.57 -14.13 8.75
CA ASP A 228 4.89 -14.11 8.13
C ASP A 228 4.79 -13.66 6.66
N LEU A 229 5.31 -12.45 6.36
CA LEU A 229 5.38 -11.91 5.00
C LEU A 229 6.61 -12.37 4.23
N LYS A 230 7.58 -13.01 4.91
CA LYS A 230 8.85 -13.44 4.29
C LYS A 230 8.72 -14.71 3.48
N THR A 231 7.72 -15.53 3.76
CA THR A 231 7.55 -16.83 3.15
C THR A 231 6.16 -17.06 2.54
N GLY A 232 6.09 -18.00 1.60
CA GLY A 232 4.83 -18.46 1.00
C GLY A 232 4.26 -17.56 -0.10
N PHE A 233 4.93 -16.45 -0.44
CA PHE A 233 4.53 -15.59 -1.56
C PHE A 233 5.20 -16.02 -2.85
N HIS A 234 4.52 -15.74 -3.95
CA HIS A 234 5.08 -15.95 -5.28
C HIS A 234 6.21 -14.97 -5.53
N ARG A 235 7.40 -15.50 -5.85
CA ARG A 235 8.63 -14.74 -6.15
C ARG A 235 9.24 -15.14 -7.48
N GLY A 236 8.44 -15.75 -8.35
CA GLY A 236 8.86 -16.14 -9.68
C GLY A 236 9.20 -14.94 -10.56
N LEU A 237 9.67 -15.21 -11.77
CA LEU A 237 9.97 -14.17 -12.73
C LEU A 237 8.76 -13.26 -12.94
N LEU A 238 9.00 -11.97 -13.10
CA LEU A 238 7.93 -10.97 -13.24
C LEU A 238 6.95 -11.37 -14.38
N LYS A 239 7.47 -12.00 -15.45
CA LYS A 239 6.65 -12.54 -16.54
C LYS A 239 5.62 -13.58 -16.08
N ASP A 240 5.93 -14.36 -15.04
CA ASP A 240 5.06 -15.42 -14.55
C ASP A 240 4.05 -14.88 -13.52
N GLY A 241 4.49 -13.93 -12.68
CA GLY A 241 3.67 -13.35 -11.61
C GLY A 241 2.87 -12.12 -12.01
N GLY A 242 3.29 -11.41 -13.05
CA GLY A 242 2.61 -10.21 -13.56
C GLY A 242 1.64 -10.49 -14.70
N LEU A 243 1.71 -11.69 -15.31
CA LEU A 243 0.92 -12.04 -16.50
C LEU A 243 -0.56 -12.34 -16.18
N ASP A 244 -0.88 -12.70 -14.95
CA ASP A 244 -2.28 -12.87 -14.53
C ASP A 244 -3.11 -11.59 -14.66
N ASP A 245 -2.45 -10.45 -14.90
CA ASP A 245 -3.06 -9.13 -14.98
C ASP A 245 -2.73 -8.35 -16.27
N LEU A 246 -2.49 -9.05 -17.39
CA LEU A 246 -2.19 -8.38 -18.65
C LEU A 246 -3.25 -7.36 -19.07
N GLU A 247 -4.53 -7.63 -18.82
CA GLU A 247 -5.60 -6.69 -19.10
C GLU A 247 -5.53 -5.43 -18.23
N PHE A 248 -5.16 -5.60 -16.95
CA PHE A 248 -4.95 -4.48 -16.05
C PHE A 248 -3.73 -3.67 -16.47
N CYS A 249 -2.60 -4.33 -16.73
CA CYS A 249 -1.40 -3.68 -17.24
C CYS A 249 -1.67 -2.91 -18.53
N GLN A 250 -2.43 -3.48 -19.45
CA GLN A 250 -2.79 -2.82 -20.69
C GLN A 250 -3.67 -1.59 -20.45
N ARG A 251 -4.66 -1.69 -19.57
CA ARG A 251 -5.53 -0.53 -19.22
C ARG A 251 -4.75 0.60 -18.56
N GLU A 252 -3.87 0.30 -17.60
CA GLU A 252 -3.03 1.30 -16.94
C GLU A 252 -2.11 1.99 -17.95
N LEU A 253 -1.49 1.23 -18.84
CA LEU A 253 -0.66 1.77 -19.92
C LEU A 253 -1.45 2.68 -20.85
N ASP A 254 -2.64 2.24 -21.26
CA ASP A 254 -3.54 3.03 -22.13
C ASP A 254 -3.99 4.33 -21.46
N MET A 255 -4.25 4.31 -20.15
CA MET A 255 -4.59 5.51 -19.39
C MET A 255 -3.40 6.47 -19.31
N HIS A 256 -2.22 5.99 -18.93
CA HIS A 256 -1.03 6.82 -18.85
C HIS A 256 -0.67 7.43 -20.20
N THR A 257 -0.85 6.68 -21.27
CA THR A 257 -0.63 7.17 -22.63
C THR A 257 -1.63 8.26 -23.03
N ARG A 258 -2.90 8.14 -22.62
CA ARG A 258 -3.95 9.13 -22.89
C ARG A 258 -3.83 10.39 -22.04
N GLU A 259 -3.51 10.23 -20.74
CA GLU A 259 -3.46 11.34 -19.78
C GLU A 259 -2.20 12.20 -19.95
N ASN A 260 -1.09 11.61 -20.39
CA ASN A 260 0.20 12.31 -20.48
C ASN A 260 0.50 12.95 -21.82
N ASN A 261 -0.46 12.96 -22.77
CA ASN A 261 -0.30 13.55 -24.10
C ASN A 261 1.05 13.22 -24.79
N LEU A 262 1.02 13.06 -26.07
CA LEU A 262 2.17 12.71 -26.98
C LEU A 262 3.48 13.47 -26.74
N ASN A 263 3.44 14.62 -26.03
CA ASN A 263 4.61 15.43 -25.69
C ASN A 263 5.54 14.78 -24.63
N ASN A 264 5.13 13.68 -23.99
CA ASN A 264 5.95 12.92 -23.05
C ASN A 264 6.39 11.55 -23.59
N ALA A 265 6.27 11.32 -24.90
CA ALA A 265 6.66 10.05 -25.53
C ALA A 265 8.10 9.62 -25.15
N ASP A 266 9.00 10.59 -24.94
CA ASP A 266 10.39 10.30 -24.56
C ASP A 266 10.51 9.67 -23.17
N LYS A 267 9.60 9.97 -22.25
CA LYS A 267 9.56 9.33 -20.92
C LYS A 267 9.18 7.86 -20.99
N PHE A 268 8.48 7.45 -22.04
CA PHE A 268 7.98 6.09 -22.21
C PHE A 268 8.86 5.24 -23.14
N LYS A 269 9.82 5.85 -23.83
CA LYS A 269 10.75 5.10 -24.71
C LYS A 269 11.39 3.88 -24.05
N PRO A 270 11.85 3.99 -22.81
CA PRO A 270 12.39 2.81 -22.12
C PRO A 270 11.36 1.69 -21.88
N ILE A 271 10.02 1.98 -21.80
CA ILE A 271 8.93 1.03 -21.51
C ILE A 271 8.68 0.05 -22.63
N ILE A 272 8.84 0.52 -23.83
CA ILE A 272 8.50 -0.26 -25.02
C ILE A 272 9.19 -1.63 -25.02
N PRO A 273 10.52 -1.74 -24.75
CA PRO A 273 11.18 -3.02 -24.70
C PRO A 273 10.59 -3.98 -23.65
N TRP A 274 10.31 -3.47 -22.46
CA TRP A 274 9.72 -4.27 -21.39
C TRP A 274 8.29 -4.69 -21.73
N ALA A 275 7.43 -3.76 -22.12
CA ALA A 275 6.04 -4.06 -22.47
C ALA A 275 5.97 -5.10 -23.61
N LYS A 276 6.86 -5.02 -24.59
CA LYS A 276 6.99 -6.05 -25.63
C LYS A 276 7.39 -7.41 -25.04
N LYS A 277 8.35 -7.43 -24.12
CA LYS A 277 8.84 -8.65 -23.46
C LYS A 277 7.72 -9.35 -22.67
N VAL A 278 6.84 -8.59 -22.00
CA VAL A 278 5.71 -9.14 -21.22
C VAL A 278 4.40 -9.23 -22.01
N GLY A 279 4.41 -8.93 -23.32
CA GLY A 279 3.24 -9.04 -24.18
C GLY A 279 2.19 -7.92 -24.03
N VAL A 280 2.55 -6.83 -23.35
CA VAL A 280 1.68 -5.66 -23.20
C VAL A 280 1.82 -4.73 -24.40
N LYS A 281 0.69 -4.29 -24.96
CA LYS A 281 0.68 -3.32 -26.06
C LYS A 281 0.77 -1.92 -25.48
N THR A 282 1.82 -1.18 -25.84
CA THR A 282 2.08 0.15 -25.26
C THR A 282 1.15 1.25 -25.80
N GLY A 283 0.52 1.03 -26.93
CA GLY A 283 -0.23 2.09 -27.65
C GLY A 283 0.65 3.26 -28.12
N LEU A 284 1.96 3.20 -27.90
CA LEU A 284 2.90 4.20 -28.37
C LEU A 284 3.24 3.91 -29.82
N ILE A 285 3.20 4.94 -30.66
CA ILE A 285 3.64 4.84 -32.07
C ILE A 285 5.16 4.64 -32.01
N GLU A 286 5.62 3.53 -32.55
CA GLU A 286 7.06 3.32 -32.75
C GLU A 286 7.56 4.37 -33.74
N PRO A 287 8.73 5.01 -33.48
CA PRO A 287 9.30 5.95 -34.41
C PRO A 287 9.72 5.29 -35.71
#